data_29904bd819b93a664d475cd44a764dc0
#
_entry.id   29904bd819b93a664d475cd44a764dc0
#
_cell.length_a   1.000
_cell.length_b   1.000
_cell.length_c   1.000
_cell.angle_alpha   90.00
_cell.angle_beta   90.00
_cell.angle_gamma   90.00
#
_symmetry.space_group_name_H-M   'P 1'
#
loop_
_entity.id
_entity.type
_entity.pdbx_description
1 polymer ?
#
loop_
_entity_poly.entity_id
_entity_poly.type
_entity_poly.pdbx_seq_one_letter_code
_entity_poly.pdbx_strand_id
1 'polypeptide(L)'
;MTKLYFAILTLLSLGLQAQVQKDTINIDEVIIHENRFSTPISKKNRNVYVIDKATIAKLPGRSVQEILQYANGVDLRQRGPFGSQADVSIDGGSFEQTVVLLNGSKIIDSQTAHNMLNLPIPVEVIERIEIIRGPAAMTYGINSLTGAINIITKKPMKSGILVNTYAGSNFEKDTQDTGDTFYGSGIQVGGVLSKEKQQHSLFASHDKSNGYRYNTAFENNKIFYQGNYQLNDKNEILSSFGYINNGFGANGFYAAPGDKNSSEVVQTTFANVQSKHQLSEKWTLMPRLSYRYNYDDYRYYGIANLKAGRSQHYTNSFAAEVNTSYKMENGELGFGAEARSEDISSSNIGDHNRENYGLYMQYKTTFIEKLDVNFGAYLNYNSDYKWQVYPGFDASYAITDAFKIIGNIGTSQRIPSFTDLYLNQRPGNIGNPNLETENAFQSEIGFKYIKRNFNFNANYFYRKIKNFIDWTRNVTTEPYQSNNYGNLNTNGFNLRTNYNANLSSESKLNISLAYSYLDFEFQDVIPVVYSKYSVSSLEHQITNTIDFQHKNFTALFATRFSQRVTGPSYWVNDFRVSQSIKKFTVYVDAQNIFNTTYYEVGAVPLPSRWFSLGVKFVTF
;
A
#
# COMPACT_ATOMS: atom_id res chain seq x y z
N MET A 1 31.48 12.79 -6.95
CA MET A 1 30.40 11.78 -7.16
C MET A 1 29.87 11.73 -8.59
N THR A 2 29.80 12.80 -9.33
CA THR A 2 29.34 12.88 -10.75
C THR A 2 30.16 12.02 -11.74
N LYS A 3 31.45 11.80 -11.51
CA LYS A 3 32.30 11.01 -12.43
C LYS A 3 32.08 9.49 -12.33
N LEU A 4 31.53 8.98 -11.23
CA LEU A 4 31.26 7.54 -11.05
C LEU A 4 29.96 7.13 -11.79
N TYR A 5 28.98 8.03 -11.86
CA TYR A 5 27.73 7.79 -12.59
C TYR A 5 27.92 7.74 -14.11
N PHE A 6 28.83 8.55 -14.64
CA PHE A 6 29.19 8.52 -16.07
C PHE A 6 29.93 7.24 -16.47
N ALA A 7 30.76 6.69 -15.59
CA ALA A 7 31.46 5.42 -15.83
C ALA A 7 30.52 4.21 -15.81
N ILE A 8 29.47 4.22 -14.98
CA ILE A 8 28.44 3.15 -14.96
C ILE A 8 27.54 3.21 -16.20
N LEU A 9 27.18 4.41 -16.67
CA LEU A 9 26.41 4.55 -17.92
C LEU A 9 27.21 4.13 -19.17
N THR A 10 28.52 4.36 -19.23
CA THR A 10 29.38 3.95 -20.35
C THR A 10 29.68 2.46 -20.34
N LEU A 11 29.73 1.78 -19.20
CA LEU A 11 29.87 0.32 -19.12
C LEU A 11 28.59 -0.42 -19.56
N LEU A 12 27.43 0.19 -19.42
CA LEU A 12 26.13 -0.34 -19.89
C LEU A 12 25.98 -0.29 -21.42
N SER A 13 26.69 0.60 -22.12
CA SER A 13 26.61 0.74 -23.58
C SER A 13 27.49 -0.25 -24.38
N LEU A 14 28.41 -0.95 -23.74
CA LEU A 14 29.33 -1.86 -24.40
C LEU A 14 28.91 -3.34 -24.40
N GLY A 15 27.79 -3.69 -23.74
CA GLY A 15 27.33 -5.09 -23.58
C GLY A 15 26.19 -5.54 -24.50
N LEU A 16 25.72 -4.73 -25.46
CA LEU A 16 24.49 -5.01 -26.22
C LEU A 16 24.63 -5.89 -27.49
N GLN A 17 25.70 -6.65 -27.62
CA GLN A 17 25.83 -7.66 -28.67
C GLN A 17 25.81 -9.09 -28.12
N ALA A 18 24.82 -9.45 -27.31
CA ALA A 18 24.56 -10.85 -26.97
C ALA A 18 23.57 -11.45 -27.96
N GLN A 19 23.97 -12.51 -28.61
CA GLN A 19 23.13 -13.31 -29.51
C GLN A 19 21.87 -13.78 -28.79
N VAL A 20 20.71 -13.38 -29.29
CA VAL A 20 19.40 -13.75 -28.76
C VAL A 20 19.10 -15.21 -29.14
N GLN A 21 19.24 -16.12 -28.19
CA GLN A 21 18.69 -17.45 -28.29
C GLN A 21 17.15 -17.36 -28.15
N LYS A 22 16.48 -18.01 -29.09
CA LYS A 22 15.03 -17.93 -29.31
C LYS A 22 14.28 -18.86 -28.35
N ASP A 23 14.22 -18.52 -27.07
CA ASP A 23 13.32 -19.18 -26.12
C ASP A 23 12.25 -18.20 -25.68
N THR A 24 11.01 -18.50 -26.02
CA THR A 24 9.83 -17.80 -25.56
C THR A 24 9.64 -18.13 -24.07
N ILE A 25 10.04 -17.22 -23.19
CA ILE A 25 9.63 -17.30 -21.78
C ILE A 25 8.16 -16.91 -21.75
N ASN A 26 7.27 -17.87 -21.56
CA ASN A 26 5.93 -17.61 -21.06
C ASN A 26 6.09 -17.16 -19.59
N ILE A 27 6.11 -15.85 -19.36
CA ILE A 27 5.84 -15.32 -18.02
C ILE A 27 4.36 -15.61 -17.78
N ASP A 28 4.04 -16.44 -16.80
CA ASP A 28 2.65 -16.67 -16.39
C ASP A 28 1.97 -15.32 -16.22
N GLU A 29 0.97 -15.05 -17.05
CA GLU A 29 0.31 -13.76 -17.08
C GLU A 29 -0.41 -13.54 -15.74
N VAL A 30 -0.05 -12.48 -15.01
CA VAL A 30 -0.69 -12.14 -13.74
C VAL A 30 -2.13 -11.77 -14.02
N ILE A 31 -3.08 -12.55 -13.51
CA ILE A 31 -4.50 -12.25 -13.54
C ILE A 31 -4.82 -11.37 -12.33
N ILE A 32 -5.25 -10.16 -12.57
CA ILE A 32 -5.70 -9.24 -11.53
C ILE A 32 -7.16 -9.57 -11.22
N HIS A 33 -7.43 -9.88 -9.98
CA HIS A 33 -8.77 -10.07 -9.46
C HIS A 33 -9.27 -8.75 -8.89
N GLU A 34 -9.73 -7.84 -9.75
CA GLU A 34 -10.59 -6.75 -9.28
C GLU A 34 -11.84 -7.36 -8.63
N ASN A 35 -12.42 -6.66 -7.68
CA ASN A 35 -13.57 -7.15 -6.91
C ASN A 35 -14.69 -7.76 -7.78
N ARG A 36 -14.75 -7.46 -9.08
CA ARG A 36 -15.87 -7.78 -9.99
C ARG A 36 -15.48 -8.60 -11.20
N PHE A 37 -14.32 -8.29 -11.80
CA PHE A 37 -13.84 -8.96 -13.02
C PHE A 37 -12.44 -9.49 -12.82
N SER A 38 -12.19 -10.70 -13.30
CA SER A 38 -10.84 -11.25 -13.41
C SER A 38 -10.26 -10.86 -14.77
N THR A 39 -9.22 -10.03 -14.81
CA THR A 39 -8.65 -9.54 -16.07
C THR A 39 -7.14 -9.69 -16.06
N PRO A 40 -6.53 -10.29 -17.08
CA PRO A 40 -5.07 -10.30 -17.27
C PRO A 40 -4.49 -8.89 -17.25
N ILE A 41 -3.31 -8.72 -16.68
CA ILE A 41 -2.67 -7.39 -16.56
C ILE A 41 -2.41 -6.73 -17.91
N SER A 42 -2.11 -7.54 -18.94
CA SER A 42 -1.93 -7.07 -20.31
C SER A 42 -3.20 -6.49 -20.94
N LYS A 43 -4.37 -6.92 -20.46
CA LYS A 43 -5.69 -6.47 -20.94
C LYS A 43 -6.32 -5.39 -20.06
N LYS A 44 -5.59 -4.87 -19.05
CA LYS A 44 -6.09 -3.80 -18.20
C LYS A 44 -6.10 -2.46 -18.93
N ASN A 45 -7.22 -1.76 -18.82
CA ASN A 45 -7.45 -0.42 -19.37
C ASN A 45 -6.90 0.68 -18.46
N ARG A 46 -6.29 0.30 -17.34
CA ARG A 46 -5.72 1.19 -16.32
C ARG A 46 -4.24 0.95 -16.12
N ASN A 47 -3.59 1.93 -15.52
CA ASN A 47 -2.25 1.78 -15.00
C ASN A 47 -2.31 1.03 -13.66
N VAL A 48 -1.93 -0.24 -13.68
CA VAL A 48 -1.83 -1.09 -12.48
C VAL A 48 -0.40 -1.54 -12.33
N TYR A 49 0.16 -1.32 -11.15
CA TYR A 49 1.45 -1.84 -10.77
C TYR A 49 1.31 -3.06 -9.87
N VAL A 50 2.03 -4.13 -10.17
CA VAL A 50 2.03 -5.36 -9.38
C VAL A 50 3.43 -5.64 -8.85
N ILE A 51 3.52 -5.84 -7.52
CA ILE A 51 4.69 -6.40 -6.87
C ILE A 51 4.35 -7.87 -6.59
N ASP A 52 4.93 -8.77 -7.35
CA ASP A 52 4.67 -10.21 -7.25
C ASP A 52 5.48 -10.87 -6.12
N LYS A 53 5.14 -12.11 -5.78
CA LYS A 53 5.81 -12.88 -4.72
C LYS A 53 7.31 -13.08 -4.97
N ALA A 54 7.73 -13.18 -6.22
CA ALA A 54 9.14 -13.38 -6.55
C ALA A 54 9.94 -12.11 -6.26
N THR A 55 9.39 -10.95 -6.57
CA THR A 55 9.94 -9.64 -6.22
C THR A 55 9.92 -9.41 -4.70
N ILE A 56 8.78 -9.68 -4.04
CA ILE A 56 8.64 -9.56 -2.58
C ILE A 56 9.70 -10.37 -1.84
N ALA A 57 9.96 -11.61 -2.28
CA ALA A 57 10.94 -12.48 -1.64
C ALA A 57 12.39 -11.97 -1.71
N LYS A 58 12.69 -11.10 -2.69
CA LYS A 58 14.03 -10.54 -2.93
C LYS A 58 14.23 -9.16 -2.32
N LEU A 59 13.15 -8.42 -2.05
CA LEU A 59 13.22 -7.09 -1.43
C LEU A 59 13.62 -7.19 0.05
N PRO A 60 14.48 -6.29 0.57
CA PRO A 60 14.89 -6.28 1.97
C PRO A 60 13.79 -5.64 2.85
N GLY A 61 12.59 -6.20 2.84
CA GLY A 61 11.42 -5.75 3.61
C GLY A 61 10.80 -6.88 4.42
N ARG A 62 10.32 -6.58 5.63
CA ARG A 62 9.73 -7.51 6.60
C ARG A 62 8.28 -7.22 6.91
N SER A 63 7.78 -6.10 6.42
CA SER A 63 6.40 -5.66 6.56
C SER A 63 5.86 -5.20 5.20
N VAL A 64 4.53 -5.08 5.09
CA VAL A 64 3.87 -4.52 3.89
C VAL A 64 4.37 -3.11 3.63
N GLN A 65 4.55 -2.31 4.68
CA GLN A 65 5.07 -0.95 4.61
C GLN A 65 6.45 -0.93 3.94
N GLU A 66 7.37 -1.78 4.41
CA GLU A 66 8.73 -1.83 3.85
C GLU A 66 8.77 -2.35 2.40
N ILE A 67 7.80 -3.16 1.98
CA ILE A 67 7.67 -3.57 0.58
C ILE A 67 7.13 -2.42 -0.29
N LEU A 68 6.11 -1.69 0.20
CA LEU A 68 5.49 -0.60 -0.55
C LEU A 68 6.43 0.58 -0.81
N GLN A 69 7.46 0.78 0.02
CA GLN A 69 8.45 1.84 -0.20
C GLN A 69 9.22 1.72 -1.54
N TYR A 70 9.25 0.54 -2.16
CA TYR A 70 9.87 0.30 -3.47
C TYR A 70 8.88 0.49 -4.63
N ALA A 71 7.63 0.82 -4.34
CA ALA A 71 6.61 1.08 -5.36
C ALA A 71 6.64 2.55 -5.79
N ASN A 72 6.90 2.79 -7.06
CA ASN A 72 6.87 4.14 -7.61
C ASN A 72 5.44 4.71 -7.60
N GLY A 73 5.32 6.01 -7.27
CA GLY A 73 4.05 6.72 -7.12
C GLY A 73 3.31 6.42 -5.82
N VAL A 74 3.87 5.57 -4.97
CA VAL A 74 3.42 5.38 -3.59
C VAL A 74 4.27 6.28 -2.68
N ASP A 75 3.61 7.18 -1.98
CA ASP A 75 4.22 7.96 -0.91
C ASP A 75 3.96 7.23 0.41
N LEU A 76 4.99 6.63 0.94
CA LEU A 76 4.97 5.97 2.24
C LEU A 76 5.64 6.89 3.26
N ARG A 77 4.92 7.24 4.31
CA ARG A 77 5.39 8.11 5.39
C ARG A 77 5.53 7.31 6.67
N GLN A 78 6.69 6.65 6.79
CA GLN A 78 7.00 5.83 7.95
C GLN A 78 7.45 6.68 9.14
N ARG A 79 7.01 6.30 10.35
CA ARG A 79 7.49 6.87 11.61
C ARG A 79 8.48 5.97 12.34
N GLY A 80 8.79 4.81 11.78
CA GLY A 80 9.75 3.85 12.30
C GLY A 80 9.88 2.62 11.40
N PRO A 81 10.87 1.74 11.64
CA PRO A 81 11.07 0.51 10.87
C PRO A 81 10.10 -0.60 11.27
N PHE A 82 10.11 -1.69 10.51
CA PHE A 82 9.56 -3.01 10.84
C PHE A 82 8.07 -3.03 11.13
N GLY A 83 7.29 -2.14 10.51
CA GLY A 83 5.84 -2.12 10.65
C GLY A 83 5.33 -1.35 11.86
N SER A 84 6.12 -0.44 12.44
CA SER A 84 5.58 0.66 13.22
C SER A 84 4.70 1.54 12.31
N GLN A 85 4.05 2.55 12.84
CA GLN A 85 3.07 3.32 12.09
C GLN A 85 3.62 3.88 10.76
N ALA A 86 2.83 3.76 9.70
CA ALA A 86 3.10 4.36 8.39
C ALA A 86 1.80 4.77 7.69
N ASP A 87 1.81 5.97 7.13
CA ASP A 87 0.75 6.47 6.26
C ASP A 87 1.08 6.12 4.81
N VAL A 88 0.08 5.76 4.01
CA VAL A 88 0.27 5.43 2.60
C VAL A 88 -0.66 6.24 1.72
N SER A 89 -0.12 6.79 0.65
CA SER A 89 -0.91 7.46 -0.38
C SER A 89 -0.36 7.19 -1.79
N ILE A 90 -1.16 7.49 -2.80
CA ILE A 90 -0.84 7.29 -4.22
C ILE A 90 -0.88 8.64 -4.93
N ASP A 91 0.12 8.90 -5.78
CA ASP A 91 0.14 10.04 -6.72
C ASP A 91 -0.21 11.39 -6.07
N GLY A 92 0.40 11.68 -4.92
CA GLY A 92 0.25 12.96 -4.22
C GLY A 92 -1.10 13.16 -3.53
N GLY A 93 -1.85 12.09 -3.30
CA GLY A 93 -3.01 12.14 -2.41
C GLY A 93 -2.64 12.14 -0.92
N SER A 94 -3.64 12.28 -0.07
CA SER A 94 -3.50 11.97 1.36
C SER A 94 -3.73 10.48 1.62
N PHE A 95 -3.33 10.03 2.82
CA PHE A 95 -3.58 8.65 3.26
C PHE A 95 -5.08 8.32 3.36
N GLU A 96 -5.94 9.30 3.61
CA GLU A 96 -7.39 9.15 3.65
C GLU A 96 -8.05 9.09 2.25
N GLN A 97 -7.29 9.40 1.20
CA GLN A 97 -7.74 9.39 -0.21
C GLN A 97 -7.37 8.11 -0.95
N THR A 98 -6.72 7.17 -0.27
CA THR A 98 -6.24 5.89 -0.82
C THR A 98 -6.89 4.73 -0.08
N VAL A 99 -7.54 3.81 -0.78
CA VAL A 99 -8.13 2.61 -0.18
C VAL A 99 -7.10 1.49 -0.11
N VAL A 100 -6.98 0.86 1.06
CA VAL A 100 -6.23 -0.39 1.24
C VAL A 100 -7.20 -1.57 1.30
N LEU A 101 -6.87 -2.66 0.62
CA LEU A 101 -7.68 -3.87 0.60
C LEU A 101 -6.83 -5.11 0.95
N LEU A 102 -7.43 -6.07 1.61
CA LEU A 102 -6.89 -7.42 1.82
C LEU A 102 -7.83 -8.44 1.17
N ASN A 103 -7.34 -9.12 0.13
CA ASN A 103 -8.13 -10.04 -0.69
C ASN A 103 -9.43 -9.40 -1.22
N GLY A 104 -9.36 -8.10 -1.56
CA GLY A 104 -10.48 -7.30 -2.04
C GLY A 104 -11.42 -6.77 -0.96
N SER A 105 -11.29 -7.15 0.31
CA SER A 105 -12.02 -6.54 1.43
C SER A 105 -11.35 -5.23 1.85
N LYS A 106 -12.14 -4.17 2.00
CA LYS A 106 -11.63 -2.85 2.40
C LYS A 106 -11.13 -2.89 3.84
N ILE A 107 -9.94 -2.37 4.07
CA ILE A 107 -9.39 -2.09 5.39
C ILE A 107 -9.78 -0.66 5.74
N ILE A 108 -10.77 -0.53 6.61
CA ILE A 108 -11.32 0.77 6.99
C ILE A 108 -10.74 1.16 8.35
N ASP A 109 -10.25 2.38 8.44
CA ASP A 109 -9.91 3.06 9.69
C ASP A 109 -10.67 4.38 9.74
N SER A 110 -11.84 4.35 10.35
CA SER A 110 -12.75 5.50 10.44
C SER A 110 -12.24 6.59 11.39
N GLN A 111 -11.28 6.27 12.27
CA GLN A 111 -10.64 7.24 13.14
C GLN A 111 -9.93 8.31 12.33
N THR A 112 -8.88 7.94 11.58
CA THR A 112 -8.01 8.88 10.84
C THR A 112 -7.27 8.24 9.67
N ALA A 113 -7.52 7.00 9.33
CA ALA A 113 -6.82 6.20 8.31
C ALA A 113 -5.29 5.99 8.54
N HIS A 114 -4.74 6.37 9.71
CA HIS A 114 -3.32 6.16 10.05
C HIS A 114 -2.96 4.68 10.25
N ASN A 115 -3.93 3.84 10.62
CA ASN A 115 -3.71 2.44 10.96
C ASN A 115 -4.14 1.46 9.85
N MET A 116 -4.31 1.92 8.60
CA MET A 116 -4.69 1.05 7.48
C MET A 116 -3.63 0.00 7.14
N LEU A 117 -2.36 0.29 7.37
CA LEU A 117 -1.25 -0.64 7.15
C LEU A 117 -0.89 -1.48 8.40
N ASN A 118 -1.60 -1.33 9.52
CA ASN A 118 -1.46 -2.24 10.64
C ASN A 118 -2.18 -3.57 10.33
N LEU A 119 -1.60 -4.33 9.40
CA LEU A 119 -2.19 -5.54 8.83
C LEU A 119 -1.70 -6.78 9.56
N PRO A 120 -2.60 -7.67 9.99
CA PRO A 120 -2.25 -8.88 10.72
C PRO A 120 -1.74 -10.01 9.80
N ILE A 121 -0.94 -9.67 8.78
CA ILE A 121 -0.41 -10.63 7.82
C ILE A 121 1.12 -10.58 7.77
N PRO A 122 1.80 -11.72 7.81
CA PRO A 122 3.22 -11.79 7.50
C PRO A 122 3.47 -11.61 6.00
N VAL A 123 4.65 -11.11 5.63
CA VAL A 123 5.03 -10.89 4.21
C VAL A 123 5.01 -12.20 3.41
N GLU A 124 5.34 -13.31 4.04
CA GLU A 124 5.43 -14.63 3.41
C GLU A 124 4.10 -15.20 2.91
N VAL A 125 2.96 -14.71 3.42
CA VAL A 125 1.64 -15.14 2.92
C VAL A 125 1.19 -14.34 1.70
N ILE A 126 1.90 -13.28 1.32
CA ILE A 126 1.51 -12.41 0.20
C ILE A 126 1.85 -13.08 -1.13
N GLU A 127 0.86 -13.20 -2.01
CA GLU A 127 1.04 -13.62 -3.41
C GLU A 127 1.49 -12.43 -4.27
N ARG A 128 0.84 -11.26 -4.06
CA ARG A 128 1.17 -10.02 -4.74
C ARG A 128 0.51 -8.83 -4.10
N ILE A 129 1.01 -7.65 -4.40
CA ILE A 129 0.40 -6.36 -4.06
C ILE A 129 0.05 -5.67 -5.38
N GLU A 130 -1.21 -5.31 -5.55
CA GLU A 130 -1.74 -4.61 -6.72
C GLU A 130 -1.94 -3.13 -6.35
N ILE A 131 -1.30 -2.22 -7.05
CA ILE A 131 -1.44 -0.77 -6.87
C ILE A 131 -2.20 -0.25 -8.09
N ILE A 132 -3.46 0.10 -7.85
CA ILE A 132 -4.40 0.57 -8.86
C ILE A 132 -4.39 2.10 -8.75
N ARG A 133 -3.91 2.78 -9.78
CA ARG A 133 -3.77 4.23 -9.81
C ARG A 133 -4.98 4.88 -10.46
N GLY A 134 -5.21 6.14 -10.14
CA GLY A 134 -6.29 6.94 -10.70
C GLY A 134 -7.63 6.77 -9.99
N PRO A 135 -8.72 7.37 -10.50
CA PRO A 135 -10.01 7.41 -9.84
C PRO A 135 -10.62 6.00 -9.76
N ALA A 136 -10.57 5.41 -8.59
CA ALA A 136 -11.00 4.01 -8.38
C ALA A 136 -12.41 3.88 -7.80
N ALA A 137 -13.12 5.01 -7.61
CA ALA A 137 -14.42 5.03 -6.93
C ALA A 137 -15.53 4.30 -7.69
N MET A 138 -15.50 4.26 -9.03
CA MET A 138 -16.39 3.41 -9.82
C MET A 138 -16.32 1.95 -9.39
N THR A 139 -15.15 1.48 -8.93
CA THR A 139 -14.94 0.10 -8.51
C THR A 139 -15.01 -0.07 -7.00
N TYR A 140 -14.43 0.83 -6.21
CA TYR A 140 -14.27 0.66 -4.76
C TYR A 140 -15.11 1.62 -3.93
N GLY A 141 -15.85 2.55 -4.55
CA GLY A 141 -16.70 3.52 -3.85
C GLY A 141 -15.89 4.65 -3.20
N ILE A 142 -16.41 5.15 -2.08
CA ILE A 142 -15.84 6.30 -1.36
C ILE A 142 -14.40 6.06 -0.88
N ASN A 143 -13.66 7.16 -0.66
CA ASN A 143 -12.28 7.21 -0.16
C ASN A 143 -11.23 6.56 -1.10
N SER A 144 -11.61 6.17 -2.33
CA SER A 144 -10.68 5.69 -3.37
C SER A 144 -10.38 6.78 -4.41
N LEU A 145 -10.06 7.99 -3.92
CA LEU A 145 -9.91 9.19 -4.72
C LEU A 145 -8.65 9.13 -5.60
N THR A 146 -7.53 8.68 -5.05
CA THR A 146 -6.26 8.60 -5.77
C THR A 146 -5.93 7.20 -6.26
N GLY A 147 -6.64 6.20 -5.76
CA GLY A 147 -6.45 4.81 -6.14
C GLY A 147 -6.71 3.81 -5.02
N ALA A 148 -6.21 2.59 -5.22
CA ALA A 148 -6.33 1.51 -4.26
C ALA A 148 -5.07 0.64 -4.22
N ILE A 149 -4.76 0.08 -3.05
CA ILE A 149 -3.70 -0.91 -2.84
C ILE A 149 -4.35 -2.19 -2.38
N ASN A 150 -4.31 -3.23 -3.22
CA ASN A 150 -4.93 -4.52 -2.92
C ASN A 150 -3.86 -5.58 -2.65
N ILE A 151 -3.85 -6.11 -1.44
CA ILE A 151 -2.92 -7.15 -1.01
C ILE A 151 -3.61 -8.49 -1.15
N ILE A 152 -3.06 -9.35 -1.99
CA ILE A 152 -3.58 -10.68 -2.27
C ILE A 152 -2.72 -11.73 -1.61
N THR A 153 -3.34 -12.61 -0.84
CA THR A 153 -2.66 -13.71 -0.15
C THR A 153 -2.58 -14.96 -1.02
N LYS A 154 -1.57 -15.80 -0.75
CA LYS A 154 -1.35 -17.07 -1.46
C LYS A 154 -2.49 -18.04 -1.21
N LYS A 155 -2.82 -18.81 -2.24
CA LYS A 155 -3.56 -20.07 -2.11
C LYS A 155 -2.52 -21.21 -2.13
N PRO A 156 -2.12 -21.76 -0.98
CA PRO A 156 -1.03 -22.74 -0.93
C PRO A 156 -1.44 -24.07 -1.56
N MET A 157 -0.60 -24.61 -2.43
CA MET A 157 -0.89 -25.85 -3.16
C MET A 157 -0.23 -27.10 -2.54
N LYS A 158 0.73 -26.91 -1.63
CA LYS A 158 1.50 -28.01 -1.01
C LYS A 158 1.54 -27.87 0.50
N SER A 159 1.40 -29.01 1.20
CA SER A 159 1.59 -29.06 2.64
C SER A 159 3.05 -28.87 3.02
N GLY A 160 3.30 -28.22 4.15
CA GLY A 160 4.64 -28.02 4.65
C GLY A 160 4.73 -26.98 5.75
N ILE A 161 5.95 -26.69 6.14
CA ILE A 161 6.26 -25.69 7.17
C ILE A 161 7.22 -24.64 6.64
N LEU A 162 7.12 -23.44 7.22
CA LEU A 162 8.02 -22.32 7.01
C LEU A 162 8.52 -21.84 8.37
N VAL A 163 9.82 -21.63 8.49
CA VAL A 163 10.43 -20.91 9.60
C VAL A 163 11.34 -19.87 9.00
N ASN A 164 11.21 -18.60 9.40
CA ASN A 164 12.09 -17.52 9.03
C ASN A 164 12.54 -16.79 10.28
N THR A 165 13.85 -16.62 10.46
CA THR A 165 14.41 -15.88 11.59
C THR A 165 15.51 -14.94 11.12
N TYR A 166 15.64 -13.81 11.80
CA TYR A 166 16.67 -12.84 11.51
C TYR A 166 17.13 -12.10 12.78
N ALA A 167 18.32 -11.54 12.71
CA ALA A 167 18.81 -10.55 13.67
C ALA A 167 19.63 -9.49 12.92
N GLY A 168 19.62 -8.27 13.43
CA GLY A 168 20.33 -7.15 12.81
C GLY A 168 20.62 -6.02 13.76
N SER A 169 21.48 -5.08 13.31
CA SER A 169 21.92 -3.92 14.09
C SER A 169 22.42 -2.81 13.15
N ASN A 170 22.38 -1.57 13.62
CA ASN A 170 23.13 -0.45 13.04
C ASN A 170 24.52 -0.28 13.68
N PHE A 171 24.83 -1.05 14.72
CA PHE A 171 26.04 -0.99 15.54
C PHE A 171 26.26 0.37 16.26
N GLU A 172 25.23 1.19 16.34
CA GLU A 172 25.22 2.44 17.10
C GLU A 172 24.74 2.18 18.53
N LYS A 173 25.17 3.02 19.48
CA LYS A 173 24.79 2.93 20.89
C LYS A 173 23.71 3.94 21.22
N ASP A 174 22.80 3.55 22.09
CA ASP A 174 21.88 4.49 22.73
C ASP A 174 22.66 5.34 23.76
N THR A 175 23.06 6.53 23.33
CA THR A 175 23.79 7.48 24.18
C THR A 175 22.89 8.32 25.08
N GLN A 176 21.58 8.15 24.98
CA GLN A 176 20.59 8.96 25.72
C GLN A 176 19.96 8.21 26.89
N ASP A 177 20.03 6.88 26.92
CA ASP A 177 19.42 6.05 27.98
C ASP A 177 20.35 4.90 28.40
N THR A 178 20.22 3.72 27.76
CA THR A 178 20.81 2.47 28.26
C THR A 178 22.30 2.34 27.99
N GLY A 179 22.85 2.99 26.99
CA GLY A 179 24.19 2.78 26.47
C GLY A 179 24.35 1.48 25.66
N ASP A 180 23.26 0.72 25.46
CA ASP A 180 23.26 -0.53 24.72
C ASP A 180 23.35 -0.28 23.21
N THR A 181 23.87 -1.24 22.48
CA THR A 181 23.84 -1.23 21.02
C THR A 181 22.43 -1.49 20.52
N PHE A 182 21.96 -0.69 19.56
CA PHE A 182 20.67 -0.93 18.93
C PHE A 182 20.68 -2.22 18.13
N TYR A 183 19.63 -3.04 18.32
CA TYR A 183 19.43 -4.31 17.61
C TYR A 183 17.95 -4.58 17.34
N GLY A 184 17.69 -5.44 16.39
CA GLY A 184 16.36 -5.98 16.11
C GLY A 184 16.45 -7.45 15.72
N SER A 185 15.42 -8.21 16.05
CA SER A 185 15.32 -9.63 15.70
C SER A 185 13.87 -10.02 15.49
N GLY A 186 13.66 -11.10 14.76
CA GLY A 186 12.33 -11.65 14.57
C GLY A 186 12.35 -13.12 14.22
N ILE A 187 11.22 -13.75 14.50
CA ILE A 187 10.93 -15.12 14.12
C ILE A 187 9.52 -15.20 13.55
N GLN A 188 9.38 -15.94 12.49
CA GLN A 188 8.12 -16.30 11.89
C GLN A 188 8.04 -17.79 11.69
N VAL A 189 6.93 -18.38 12.11
CA VAL A 189 6.64 -19.79 11.92
C VAL A 189 5.30 -19.93 11.21
N GLY A 190 5.23 -20.82 10.23
CA GLY A 190 3.99 -21.09 9.51
C GLY A 190 3.85 -22.56 9.13
N GLY A 191 2.62 -23.02 9.12
CA GLY A 191 2.23 -24.35 8.66
C GLY A 191 1.17 -24.25 7.56
N VAL A 192 1.31 -25.09 6.56
CA VAL A 192 0.35 -25.27 5.47
C VAL A 192 -0.09 -26.73 5.43
N LEU A 193 -1.40 -26.94 5.45
CA LEU A 193 -2.02 -28.23 5.18
C LEU A 193 -2.84 -28.10 3.89
N SER A 194 -2.40 -28.79 2.84
CA SER A 194 -3.09 -28.80 1.54
C SER A 194 -3.57 -30.20 1.22
N LYS A 195 -4.87 -30.35 1.02
CA LYS A 195 -5.56 -31.53 0.51
C LYS A 195 -6.34 -31.13 -0.75
N GLU A 196 -6.83 -32.10 -1.52
CA GLU A 196 -7.48 -31.84 -2.81
C GLU A 196 -8.51 -30.69 -2.80
N LYS A 197 -9.38 -30.66 -1.79
CA LYS A 197 -10.49 -29.68 -1.68
C LYS A 197 -10.32 -28.66 -0.57
N GLN A 198 -9.26 -28.74 0.22
CA GLN A 198 -9.07 -27.90 1.40
C GLN A 198 -7.60 -27.52 1.54
N GLN A 199 -7.35 -26.23 1.70
CA GLN A 199 -6.04 -25.72 2.06
C GLN A 199 -6.17 -24.83 3.29
N HIS A 200 -5.33 -25.08 4.27
CA HIS A 200 -5.25 -24.31 5.50
C HIS A 200 -3.84 -23.79 5.68
N SER A 201 -3.71 -22.56 6.07
CA SER A 201 -2.44 -21.98 6.46
C SER A 201 -2.58 -21.22 7.78
N LEU A 202 -1.63 -21.42 8.67
CA LEU A 202 -1.51 -20.71 9.93
C LEU A 202 -0.10 -20.19 10.06
N PHE A 203 0.05 -18.89 10.33
CA PHE A 203 1.32 -18.23 10.53
C PHE A 203 1.29 -17.41 11.81
N ALA A 204 2.41 -17.38 12.51
CA ALA A 204 2.65 -16.52 13.64
C ALA A 204 4.01 -15.83 13.48
N SER A 205 4.14 -14.58 13.90
CA SER A 205 5.41 -13.86 13.93
C SER A 205 5.56 -13.03 15.20
N HIS A 206 6.82 -12.91 15.64
CA HIS A 206 7.25 -12.04 16.72
C HIS A 206 8.48 -11.28 16.25
N ASP A 207 8.38 -9.96 16.19
CA ASP A 207 9.44 -9.04 15.81
C ASP A 207 9.66 -8.05 16.95
N LYS A 208 10.93 -7.83 17.35
CA LYS A 208 11.28 -6.88 18.41
C LYS A 208 12.59 -6.15 18.13
N SER A 209 12.70 -4.96 18.69
CA SER A 209 13.93 -4.16 18.68
C SER A 209 14.00 -3.27 19.92
N ASN A 210 15.21 -2.99 20.41
CA ASN A 210 15.41 -1.94 21.39
C ASN A 210 15.48 -0.53 20.77
N GLY A 211 15.18 -0.42 19.45
CA GLY A 211 15.13 0.83 18.73
C GLY A 211 16.29 1.04 17.75
N TYR A 212 16.37 2.24 17.21
CA TYR A 212 17.46 2.75 16.37
C TYR A 212 17.88 4.17 16.78
N ARG A 213 17.15 4.76 17.70
CA ARG A 213 17.38 6.00 18.44
C ARG A 213 16.59 5.95 19.74
N TYR A 214 16.79 6.93 20.60
CA TYR A 214 16.09 7.03 21.88
C TYR A 214 14.57 6.89 21.72
N ASN A 215 13.95 6.06 22.57
CA ASN A 215 12.51 5.78 22.63
C ASN A 215 11.89 5.42 21.27
N THR A 216 12.50 4.45 20.56
CA THR A 216 11.96 3.85 19.32
C THR A 216 11.98 2.32 19.37
N ALA A 217 12.08 1.74 20.57
CA ALA A 217 11.89 0.31 20.77
C ALA A 217 10.50 -0.14 20.28
N PHE A 218 10.39 -1.34 19.75
CA PHE A 218 9.10 -1.91 19.35
C PHE A 218 9.01 -3.39 19.62
N GLU A 219 7.77 -3.85 19.75
CA GLU A 219 7.40 -5.26 19.77
C GLU A 219 6.12 -5.48 18.94
N ASN A 220 6.19 -6.38 17.97
CA ASN A 220 5.11 -6.67 17.04
C ASN A 220 4.83 -8.17 17.03
N ASN A 221 3.61 -8.54 17.38
CA ASN A 221 3.13 -9.93 17.42
C ASN A 221 1.97 -10.10 16.45
N LYS A 222 2.05 -11.09 15.56
CA LYS A 222 1.00 -11.39 14.57
C LYS A 222 0.61 -12.86 14.62
N ILE A 223 -0.66 -13.11 14.37
CA ILE A 223 -1.17 -14.42 13.99
C ILE A 223 -2.11 -14.27 12.80
N PHE A 224 -2.00 -15.15 11.82
CA PHE A 224 -2.83 -15.13 10.62
C PHE A 224 -3.20 -16.55 10.21
N TYR A 225 -4.49 -16.77 10.04
CA TYR A 225 -5.06 -18.00 9.51
C TYR A 225 -5.78 -17.73 8.19
N GLN A 226 -5.66 -18.65 7.24
CA GLN A 226 -6.45 -18.67 6.01
C GLN A 226 -6.86 -20.08 5.66
N GLY A 227 -8.15 -20.25 5.34
CA GLY A 227 -8.74 -21.48 4.81
C GLY A 227 -9.30 -21.28 3.43
N ASN A 228 -8.96 -22.16 2.50
CA ASN A 228 -9.57 -22.29 1.18
C ASN A 228 -10.32 -23.60 1.09
N TYR A 229 -11.57 -23.56 0.66
CA TYR A 229 -12.45 -24.72 0.54
C TYR A 229 -13.03 -24.77 -0.87
N GLN A 230 -12.59 -25.73 -1.67
CA GLN A 230 -13.16 -26.04 -2.96
C GLN A 230 -14.34 -27.01 -2.73
N LEU A 231 -15.56 -26.49 -2.65
CA LEU A 231 -16.76 -27.30 -2.42
C LEU A 231 -17.03 -28.23 -3.60
N ASN A 232 -16.86 -27.71 -4.81
CA ASN A 232 -16.88 -28.42 -6.10
C ASN A 232 -16.25 -27.50 -7.17
N ASP A 233 -16.21 -27.92 -8.44
CA ASP A 233 -15.55 -27.18 -9.52
C ASP A 233 -16.11 -25.75 -9.75
N LYS A 234 -17.34 -25.48 -9.26
CA LYS A 234 -18.06 -24.20 -9.44
C LYS A 234 -18.11 -23.35 -8.18
N ASN A 235 -17.76 -23.89 -7.02
CA ASN A 235 -17.99 -23.25 -5.74
C ASN A 235 -16.74 -23.31 -4.86
N GLU A 236 -16.25 -22.16 -4.44
CA GLU A 236 -15.13 -22.04 -3.50
C GLU A 236 -15.46 -21.07 -2.36
N ILE A 237 -14.86 -21.29 -1.20
CA ILE A 237 -14.92 -20.39 -0.04
C ILE A 237 -13.50 -20.07 0.39
N LEU A 238 -13.22 -18.79 0.62
CA LEU A 238 -12.03 -18.30 1.26
C LEU A 238 -12.41 -17.67 2.61
N SER A 239 -11.80 -18.14 3.68
CA SER A 239 -11.92 -17.52 5.01
C SER A 239 -10.55 -17.07 5.48
N SER A 240 -10.48 -15.94 6.18
CA SER A 240 -9.25 -15.47 6.82
C SER A 240 -9.55 -14.82 8.15
N PHE A 241 -8.61 -14.99 9.08
CA PHE A 241 -8.61 -14.35 10.40
C PHE A 241 -7.19 -13.91 10.72
N GLY A 242 -7.03 -12.73 11.27
CA GLY A 242 -5.74 -12.23 11.70
C GLY A 242 -5.84 -11.32 12.91
N TYR A 243 -4.81 -11.36 13.74
CA TYR A 243 -4.61 -10.47 14.88
C TYR A 243 -3.18 -9.94 14.89
N ILE A 244 -3.02 -8.67 15.18
CA ILE A 244 -1.73 -8.03 15.41
C ILE A 244 -1.80 -7.19 16.68
N ASN A 245 -0.74 -7.27 17.47
CA ASN A 245 -0.45 -6.36 18.59
C ASN A 245 0.91 -5.71 18.31
N ASN A 246 0.92 -4.39 18.18
CA ASN A 246 2.08 -3.59 17.81
C ASN A 246 2.27 -2.50 18.86
N GLY A 247 3.30 -2.63 19.70
CA GLY A 247 3.68 -1.64 20.70
C GLY A 247 5.01 -0.99 20.38
N PHE A 248 5.11 0.34 20.48
CA PHE A 248 6.34 1.05 20.14
C PHE A 248 6.51 2.39 20.88
N GLY A 249 7.76 2.82 20.99
CA GLY A 249 8.10 4.18 21.40
C GLY A 249 7.79 5.17 20.26
N ALA A 250 7.09 6.25 20.58
CA ALA A 250 6.54 7.20 19.61
C ALA A 250 7.26 8.56 19.64
N ASN A 251 8.59 8.54 19.76
CA ASN A 251 9.41 9.75 19.84
C ASN A 251 9.33 10.57 18.54
N GLY A 252 8.77 11.77 18.61
CA GLY A 252 8.66 12.72 17.51
C GLY A 252 7.48 12.48 16.57
N PHE A 253 6.56 11.54 16.88
CA PHE A 253 5.51 11.13 15.95
C PHE A 253 4.45 12.21 15.70
N TYR A 254 4.03 12.93 16.74
CA TYR A 254 2.88 13.84 16.63
C TYR A 254 3.13 15.25 17.18
N ALA A 255 4.02 15.41 18.15
CA ALA A 255 4.18 16.66 18.91
C ALA A 255 5.65 16.95 19.27
N ALA A 256 6.58 16.71 18.32
CA ALA A 256 8.00 16.96 18.55
C ALA A 256 8.28 18.43 18.93
N PRO A 257 9.21 18.68 19.89
CA PRO A 257 10.01 17.71 20.66
C PRO A 257 9.33 17.21 21.95
N GLY A 258 8.11 17.61 22.25
CA GLY A 258 7.41 17.33 23.51
C GLY A 258 7.04 15.87 23.72
N ASP A 259 6.88 15.10 22.62
CA ASP A 259 6.52 13.68 22.62
C ASP A 259 7.71 12.71 22.64
N LYS A 260 8.90 13.21 23.04
CA LYS A 260 10.14 12.42 23.07
C LYS A 260 10.00 11.08 23.83
N ASN A 261 9.21 11.06 24.91
CA ASN A 261 9.00 9.88 25.77
C ASN A 261 7.67 9.16 25.49
N SER A 262 6.93 9.56 24.47
CA SER A 262 5.62 8.99 24.14
C SER A 262 5.69 7.55 23.68
N SER A 263 4.61 6.82 23.90
CA SER A 263 4.46 5.43 23.44
C SER A 263 3.09 5.21 22.84
N GLU A 264 2.98 4.19 22.00
CA GLU A 264 1.73 3.82 21.34
C GLU A 264 1.58 2.31 21.27
N VAL A 265 0.35 1.84 21.42
CA VAL A 265 -0.03 0.43 21.23
C VAL A 265 -1.20 0.38 20.27
N VAL A 266 -1.01 -0.33 19.17
CA VAL A 266 -2.07 -0.54 18.17
C VAL A 266 -2.36 -2.02 18.04
N GLN A 267 -3.63 -2.40 18.23
CA GLN A 267 -4.10 -3.77 18.06
C GLN A 267 -5.14 -3.81 16.96
N THR A 268 -5.01 -4.74 16.03
CA THR A 268 -5.99 -4.93 14.97
C THR A 268 -6.41 -6.39 14.87
N THR A 269 -7.71 -6.63 14.85
CA THR A 269 -8.32 -7.91 14.46
C THR A 269 -8.99 -7.74 13.10
N PHE A 270 -8.79 -8.70 12.22
CA PHE A 270 -9.45 -8.74 10.91
C PHE A 270 -10.01 -10.13 10.66
N ALA A 271 -11.26 -10.20 10.24
CA ALA A 271 -11.91 -11.44 9.81
C ALA A 271 -12.61 -11.22 8.47
N ASN A 272 -12.51 -12.20 7.59
CA ASN A 272 -13.15 -12.16 6.29
C ASN A 272 -13.62 -13.56 5.90
N VAL A 273 -14.81 -13.63 5.31
CA VAL A 273 -15.32 -14.80 4.60
C VAL A 273 -15.86 -14.34 3.27
N GLN A 274 -15.37 -14.93 2.20
CA GLN A 274 -15.88 -14.69 0.85
C GLN A 274 -16.07 -16.01 0.14
N SER A 275 -17.05 -16.07 -0.76
CA SER A 275 -17.26 -17.24 -1.58
C SER A 275 -17.45 -16.84 -3.04
N LYS A 276 -17.19 -17.78 -3.95
CA LYS A 276 -17.41 -17.63 -5.37
C LYS A 276 -18.27 -18.81 -5.83
N HIS A 277 -19.37 -18.48 -6.49
CA HIS A 277 -20.34 -19.43 -7.00
C HIS A 277 -20.56 -19.19 -8.50
N GLN A 278 -20.18 -20.15 -9.31
CA GLN A 278 -20.50 -20.15 -10.74
C GLN A 278 -21.88 -20.77 -10.93
N LEU A 279 -22.93 -19.92 -10.91
CA LEU A 279 -24.32 -20.36 -10.99
C LEU A 279 -24.66 -20.94 -12.36
N SER A 280 -24.01 -20.45 -13.43
CA SER A 280 -24.05 -20.99 -14.79
C SER A 280 -22.75 -20.68 -15.52
N GLU A 281 -22.60 -21.06 -16.79
CA GLU A 281 -21.44 -20.69 -17.61
C GLU A 281 -21.27 -19.17 -17.76
N LYS A 282 -22.38 -18.44 -17.66
CA LYS A 282 -22.41 -16.97 -17.82
C LYS A 282 -22.49 -16.21 -16.51
N TRP A 283 -23.00 -16.80 -15.44
CA TRP A 283 -23.32 -16.09 -14.21
C TRP A 283 -22.42 -16.50 -13.04
N THR A 284 -21.72 -15.53 -12.44
CA THR A 284 -20.89 -15.71 -11.23
C THR A 284 -21.40 -14.82 -10.11
N LEU A 285 -21.55 -15.37 -8.89
CA LEU A 285 -21.95 -14.67 -7.66
C LEU A 285 -20.79 -14.75 -6.64
N MET A 286 -20.48 -13.64 -5.97
CA MET A 286 -19.38 -13.52 -5.03
C MET A 286 -19.80 -12.72 -3.79
N PRO A 287 -20.49 -13.34 -2.82
CA PRO A 287 -20.77 -12.71 -1.53
C PRO A 287 -19.50 -12.64 -0.65
N ARG A 288 -19.44 -11.61 0.20
CA ARG A 288 -18.34 -11.34 1.12
C ARG A 288 -18.85 -10.72 2.40
N LEU A 289 -18.29 -11.16 3.52
CA LEU A 289 -18.44 -10.54 4.84
C LEU A 289 -17.06 -10.21 5.37
N SER A 290 -16.87 -9.02 5.94
CA SER A 290 -15.63 -8.63 6.58
C SER A 290 -15.89 -7.84 7.86
N TYR A 291 -15.00 -8.03 8.82
CA TYR A 291 -15.00 -7.33 10.10
C TYR A 291 -13.59 -6.89 10.43
N ARG A 292 -13.45 -5.65 10.89
CA ARG A 292 -12.20 -5.12 11.44
C ARG A 292 -12.48 -4.41 12.77
N TYR A 293 -11.72 -4.80 13.78
CA TYR A 293 -11.58 -4.08 15.03
C TYR A 293 -10.20 -3.47 15.10
N ASN A 294 -10.09 -2.22 15.56
CA ASN A 294 -8.81 -1.58 15.85
C ASN A 294 -8.87 -0.87 17.19
N TYR A 295 -7.86 -1.10 18.01
CA TYR A 295 -7.57 -0.39 19.24
C TYR A 295 -6.29 0.39 19.06
N ASP A 296 -6.30 1.68 19.46
CA ASP A 296 -5.17 2.59 19.40
C ASP A 296 -5.07 3.31 20.75
N ASP A 297 -3.91 3.24 21.41
CA ASP A 297 -3.62 3.79 22.73
C ASP A 297 -2.32 4.59 22.67
N TYR A 298 -2.43 5.87 22.34
CA TYR A 298 -1.32 6.81 22.36
C TYR A 298 -1.19 7.45 23.73
N ARG A 299 0.04 7.50 24.27
CA ARG A 299 0.39 8.06 25.57
C ARG A 299 1.43 9.16 25.44
N TYR A 300 1.00 10.39 25.67
CA TYR A 300 1.85 11.56 25.70
C TYR A 300 2.32 11.85 27.12
N TYR A 301 3.62 11.79 27.36
CA TYR A 301 4.23 12.01 28.67
C TYR A 301 4.82 13.42 28.85
N GLY A 302 4.56 14.34 27.93
CA GLY A 302 5.04 15.73 28.00
C GLY A 302 4.25 16.64 28.95
N ILE A 303 3.23 16.11 29.67
CA ILE A 303 2.39 16.86 30.62
C ILE A 303 2.28 16.13 31.97
N ALA A 304 2.08 16.91 33.06
CA ALA A 304 1.99 16.33 34.39
C ALA A 304 0.74 15.45 34.58
N ASN A 305 -0.38 15.79 33.94
CA ASN A 305 -1.60 14.99 33.98
C ASN A 305 -1.54 13.89 32.88
N LEU A 306 -0.99 12.75 33.21
CA LEU A 306 -0.84 11.62 32.29
C LEU A 306 -2.18 11.08 31.75
N LYS A 307 -3.28 11.23 32.52
CA LYS A 307 -4.61 10.82 32.03
C LYS A 307 -5.07 11.73 30.89
N ALA A 308 -4.83 13.03 30.97
CA ALA A 308 -5.13 13.98 29.89
C ALA A 308 -4.20 13.81 28.69
N GLY A 309 -3.00 13.23 28.88
CA GLY A 309 -2.07 12.89 27.82
C GLY A 309 -2.35 11.57 27.10
N ARG A 310 -3.38 10.81 27.49
CA ARG A 310 -3.72 9.53 26.90
C ARG A 310 -4.89 9.67 25.92
N SER A 311 -4.67 9.22 24.70
CA SER A 311 -5.70 9.13 23.67
C SER A 311 -5.98 7.65 23.38
N GLN A 312 -7.22 7.23 23.61
CA GLN A 312 -7.66 5.85 23.38
C GLN A 312 -8.80 5.83 22.38
N HIS A 313 -8.66 4.97 21.38
CA HIS A 313 -9.63 4.84 20.31
C HIS A 313 -9.97 3.36 20.09
N TYR A 314 -11.25 3.07 20.01
CA TYR A 314 -11.80 1.75 19.67
C TYR A 314 -12.64 1.92 18.42
N THR A 315 -12.27 1.32 17.32
CA THR A 315 -13.04 1.37 16.09
C THR A 315 -13.48 -0.01 15.64
N ASN A 316 -14.71 -0.10 15.15
CA ASN A 316 -15.21 -1.30 14.48
C ASN A 316 -15.68 -0.93 13.08
N SER A 317 -15.47 -1.84 12.16
CA SER A 317 -16.02 -1.78 10.81
C SER A 317 -16.53 -3.15 10.41
N PHE A 318 -17.80 -3.22 10.06
CA PHE A 318 -18.43 -4.40 9.51
C PHE A 318 -18.92 -4.11 8.08
N ALA A 319 -18.64 -4.98 7.13
CA ALA A 319 -19.13 -4.86 5.77
C ALA A 319 -19.69 -6.18 5.24
N ALA A 320 -20.82 -6.08 4.56
CA ALA A 320 -21.43 -7.14 3.78
C ALA A 320 -21.51 -6.68 2.32
N GLU A 321 -20.99 -7.51 1.41
CA GLU A 321 -20.97 -7.22 -0.02
C GLU A 321 -21.53 -8.40 -0.80
N VAL A 322 -22.25 -8.12 -1.88
CA VAL A 322 -22.62 -9.10 -2.91
C VAL A 322 -22.17 -8.55 -4.25
N ASN A 323 -21.21 -9.23 -4.86
CA ASN A 323 -20.72 -8.92 -6.19
C ASN A 323 -21.18 -10.00 -7.16
N THR A 324 -21.57 -9.63 -8.36
CA THR A 324 -21.97 -10.58 -9.38
C THR A 324 -21.51 -10.12 -10.76
N SER A 325 -21.21 -11.07 -11.64
CA SER A 325 -20.92 -10.80 -13.04
C SER A 325 -21.72 -11.70 -13.97
N TYR A 326 -22.10 -11.14 -15.11
CA TYR A 326 -22.83 -11.82 -16.16
C TYR A 326 -22.10 -11.66 -17.50
N LYS A 327 -21.64 -12.78 -18.07
CA LYS A 327 -20.96 -12.81 -19.38
C LYS A 327 -22.00 -12.70 -20.49
N MET A 328 -21.78 -11.73 -21.37
CA MET A 328 -22.53 -11.51 -22.60
C MET A 328 -21.68 -11.93 -23.81
N GLU A 329 -22.26 -11.94 -25.00
CA GLU A 329 -21.55 -12.27 -26.24
C GLU A 329 -20.35 -11.33 -26.48
N ASN A 330 -20.55 -10.03 -26.30
CA ASN A 330 -19.56 -8.98 -26.57
C ASN A 330 -19.07 -8.25 -25.32
N GLY A 331 -19.18 -8.85 -24.12
CA GLY A 331 -18.75 -8.19 -22.91
C GLY A 331 -19.14 -8.90 -21.62
N GLU A 332 -18.94 -8.22 -20.50
CA GLU A 332 -19.28 -8.70 -19.16
C GLU A 332 -19.90 -7.56 -18.35
N LEU A 333 -21.08 -7.80 -17.80
CA LEU A 333 -21.78 -6.90 -16.90
C LEU A 333 -21.46 -7.31 -15.46
N GLY A 334 -20.94 -6.37 -14.67
CA GLY A 334 -20.74 -6.52 -13.23
C GLY A 334 -21.68 -5.60 -12.46
N PHE A 335 -22.33 -6.11 -11.43
CA PHE A 335 -23.15 -5.30 -10.53
C PHE A 335 -23.15 -5.90 -9.12
N GLY A 336 -23.55 -5.10 -8.14
CA GLY A 336 -23.61 -5.56 -6.76
C GLY A 336 -24.01 -4.49 -5.79
N ALA A 337 -24.02 -4.90 -4.51
CA ALA A 337 -24.39 -4.06 -3.39
C ALA A 337 -23.39 -4.22 -2.24
N GLU A 338 -23.24 -3.17 -1.46
CA GLU A 338 -22.45 -3.12 -0.22
C GLU A 338 -23.29 -2.47 0.89
N ALA A 339 -23.22 -3.02 2.10
CA ALA A 339 -23.65 -2.37 3.32
C ALA A 339 -22.48 -2.37 4.29
N ARG A 340 -22.14 -1.21 4.86
CA ARG A 340 -21.04 -1.06 5.80
C ARG A 340 -21.42 -0.15 6.96
N SER A 341 -21.11 -0.63 8.18
CA SER A 341 -21.22 0.13 9.42
C SER A 341 -19.81 0.40 9.96
N GLU A 342 -19.60 1.61 10.43
CA GLU A 342 -18.36 2.10 11.04
C GLU A 342 -18.70 2.77 12.36
N ASP A 343 -18.04 2.40 13.45
CA ASP A 343 -18.20 3.06 14.75
C ASP A 343 -16.84 3.37 15.40
N ILE A 344 -16.85 4.37 16.27
CA ILE A 344 -15.73 4.74 17.12
C ILE A 344 -16.22 5.06 18.52
N SER A 345 -15.47 4.58 19.53
CA SER A 345 -15.52 5.07 20.90
C SER A 345 -14.15 5.60 21.28
N SER A 346 -14.07 6.87 21.70
CA SER A 346 -12.79 7.55 21.86
C SER A 346 -12.78 8.55 23.00
N SER A 347 -11.63 8.60 23.69
CA SER A 347 -11.42 9.52 24.82
C SER A 347 -11.39 11.01 24.43
N ASN A 348 -11.08 11.34 23.17
CA ASN A 348 -10.94 12.71 22.67
C ASN A 348 -11.67 13.02 21.35
N ILE A 349 -12.34 12.02 20.76
CA ILE A 349 -13.25 12.19 19.62
C ILE A 349 -14.71 12.02 20.08
N GLY A 350 -14.96 11.17 21.10
CA GLY A 350 -16.30 10.78 21.54
C GLY A 350 -16.78 9.51 20.86
N ASP A 351 -18.09 9.25 20.98
CA ASP A 351 -18.76 8.08 20.41
C ASP A 351 -19.52 8.48 19.15
N HIS A 352 -19.18 7.89 18.02
CA HIS A 352 -19.80 8.19 16.72
C HIS A 352 -19.97 6.92 15.91
N ASN A 353 -21.00 6.92 15.05
CA ASN A 353 -21.24 5.86 14.09
C ASN A 353 -21.59 6.43 12.71
N ARG A 354 -21.43 5.61 11.67
CA ARG A 354 -21.66 5.98 10.29
C ARG A 354 -22.05 4.75 9.49
N GLU A 355 -23.08 4.88 8.65
CA GLU A 355 -23.55 3.84 7.76
C GLU A 355 -23.29 4.21 6.30
N ASN A 356 -22.86 3.23 5.50
CA ASN A 356 -22.67 3.36 4.07
C ASN A 356 -23.41 2.24 3.33
N TYR A 357 -24.17 2.59 2.31
CA TYR A 357 -24.87 1.65 1.43
C TYR A 357 -24.46 1.95 -0.01
N GLY A 358 -23.91 0.96 -0.69
CA GLY A 358 -23.42 1.09 -2.06
C GLY A 358 -24.17 0.21 -3.04
N LEU A 359 -24.49 0.76 -4.21
CA LEU A 359 -24.95 0.01 -5.37
C LEU A 359 -24.02 0.35 -6.54
N TYR A 360 -23.67 -0.63 -7.34
CA TYR A 360 -22.84 -0.36 -8.50
C TYR A 360 -23.23 -1.18 -9.71
N MET A 361 -22.88 -0.65 -10.86
CA MET A 361 -22.97 -1.34 -12.14
C MET A 361 -21.79 -0.93 -13.03
N GLN A 362 -21.17 -1.91 -13.68
CA GLN A 362 -20.09 -1.72 -14.64
C GLN A 362 -20.31 -2.64 -15.85
N TYR A 363 -20.00 -2.15 -17.04
CA TYR A 363 -20.00 -2.94 -18.25
C TYR A 363 -18.64 -2.88 -18.92
N LYS A 364 -18.04 -4.05 -19.11
CA LYS A 364 -16.79 -4.23 -19.84
C LYS A 364 -17.09 -4.85 -21.20
N THR A 365 -16.54 -4.26 -22.26
CA THR A 365 -16.78 -4.76 -23.63
C THR A 365 -15.52 -4.64 -24.50
N THR A 366 -15.44 -5.54 -25.48
CA THR A 366 -14.47 -5.55 -26.56
C THR A 366 -15.19 -5.55 -27.93
N PHE A 367 -16.37 -4.92 -27.98
CA PHE A 367 -17.24 -4.89 -29.15
C PHE A 367 -16.53 -4.37 -30.42
N ILE A 368 -15.65 -3.39 -30.25
CA ILE A 368 -14.80 -2.89 -31.34
C ILE A 368 -13.46 -3.61 -31.25
N GLU A 369 -13.00 -4.16 -32.36
CA GLU A 369 -11.71 -4.84 -32.44
C GLU A 369 -10.57 -3.94 -31.93
N LYS A 370 -9.69 -4.48 -31.08
CA LYS A 370 -8.56 -3.79 -30.45
C LYS A 370 -8.94 -2.70 -29.43
N LEU A 371 -10.23 -2.43 -29.21
CA LEU A 371 -10.70 -1.45 -28.23
C LEU A 371 -11.36 -2.18 -27.07
N ASP A 372 -10.71 -2.13 -25.92
CA ASP A 372 -11.29 -2.56 -24.63
C ASP A 372 -11.89 -1.35 -23.92
N VAL A 373 -13.13 -1.41 -23.51
CA VAL A 373 -13.85 -0.35 -22.78
C VAL A 373 -14.44 -0.93 -21.50
N ASN A 374 -14.38 -0.16 -20.41
CA ASN A 374 -15.06 -0.44 -19.14
C ASN A 374 -15.68 0.88 -18.64
N PHE A 375 -16.98 0.89 -18.42
CA PHE A 375 -17.66 2.06 -17.91
C PHE A 375 -18.75 1.66 -16.92
N GLY A 376 -19.14 2.60 -16.07
CA GLY A 376 -20.15 2.35 -15.07
C GLY A 376 -20.23 3.45 -14.02
N ALA A 377 -20.92 3.14 -12.93
CA ALA A 377 -21.05 4.04 -11.81
C ALA A 377 -21.19 3.26 -10.49
N TYR A 378 -20.78 3.90 -9.42
CA TYR A 378 -21.04 3.51 -8.04
C TYR A 378 -21.95 4.57 -7.41
N LEU A 379 -23.10 4.16 -6.92
CA LEU A 379 -24.04 4.97 -6.14
C LEU A 379 -23.81 4.65 -4.67
N ASN A 380 -23.51 5.65 -3.86
CA ASN A 380 -23.31 5.53 -2.43
C ASN A 380 -24.35 6.35 -1.66
N TYR A 381 -24.86 5.81 -0.57
CA TYR A 381 -25.56 6.56 0.46
C TYR A 381 -24.76 6.50 1.75
N ASN A 382 -24.42 7.65 2.29
CA ASN A 382 -23.78 7.79 3.60
C ASN A 382 -24.74 8.44 4.57
N SER A 383 -24.79 7.98 5.83
CA SER A 383 -25.74 8.50 6.85
C SER A 383 -25.59 10.01 7.07
N ASP A 384 -24.37 10.55 6.98
CA ASP A 384 -24.07 11.94 7.25
C ASP A 384 -24.14 12.80 5.97
N TYR A 385 -23.52 12.34 4.88
CA TYR A 385 -23.36 13.08 3.62
C TYR A 385 -24.33 12.68 2.51
N LYS A 386 -25.30 11.79 2.78
CA LYS A 386 -26.42 11.39 1.90
C LYS A 386 -25.94 10.72 0.61
N TRP A 387 -26.54 11.05 -0.53
CA TRP A 387 -26.30 10.41 -1.81
C TRP A 387 -25.10 10.95 -2.56
N GLN A 388 -24.25 10.05 -3.06
CA GLN A 388 -23.12 10.37 -3.92
C GLN A 388 -23.10 9.41 -5.13
N VAL A 389 -22.61 9.88 -6.28
CA VAL A 389 -22.47 9.08 -7.51
C VAL A 389 -21.06 9.22 -8.05
N TYR A 390 -20.44 8.10 -8.38
CA TYR A 390 -19.10 8.03 -8.93
C TYR A 390 -19.10 7.36 -10.30
N PRO A 391 -19.39 8.10 -11.39
CA PRO A 391 -19.21 7.61 -12.75
C PRO A 391 -17.73 7.45 -13.08
N GLY A 392 -17.44 6.48 -13.96
CA GLY A 392 -16.11 6.25 -14.46
C GLY A 392 -16.11 5.61 -15.84
N PHE A 393 -15.03 5.86 -16.57
CA PHE A 393 -14.80 5.33 -17.90
C PHE A 393 -13.33 5.01 -18.09
N ASP A 394 -13.03 3.79 -18.52
CA ASP A 394 -11.69 3.33 -18.84
C ASP A 394 -11.69 2.77 -20.27
N ALA A 395 -10.69 3.12 -21.05
CA ALA A 395 -10.53 2.57 -22.39
C ALA A 395 -9.07 2.23 -22.67
N SER A 396 -8.85 1.22 -23.50
CA SER A 396 -7.54 0.98 -24.10
C SER A 396 -7.68 0.58 -25.57
N TYR A 397 -6.81 1.12 -26.42
CA TYR A 397 -6.74 0.80 -27.82
C TYR A 397 -5.38 0.18 -28.16
N ALA A 398 -5.40 -1.05 -28.67
CA ALA A 398 -4.21 -1.74 -29.12
C ALA A 398 -3.84 -1.29 -30.55
N ILE A 399 -2.84 -0.41 -30.67
CA ILE A 399 -2.31 0.02 -31.97
C ILE A 399 -1.61 -1.16 -32.65
N THR A 400 -0.82 -1.91 -31.86
CA THR A 400 -0.19 -3.17 -32.25
C THR A 400 -0.31 -4.16 -31.08
N ASP A 401 0.09 -5.43 -31.27
CA ASP A 401 0.12 -6.42 -30.19
C ASP A 401 1.02 -5.99 -29.03
N ALA A 402 2.03 -5.18 -29.30
CA ALA A 402 2.98 -4.70 -28.29
C ALA A 402 2.66 -3.33 -27.74
N PHE A 403 1.92 -2.47 -28.45
CA PHE A 403 1.71 -1.07 -28.10
C PHE A 403 0.23 -0.73 -27.93
N LYS A 404 -0.11 -0.19 -26.75
CA LYS A 404 -1.47 0.24 -26.39
C LYS A 404 -1.47 1.69 -25.89
N ILE A 405 -2.53 2.41 -26.21
CA ILE A 405 -2.91 3.66 -25.55
C ILE A 405 -3.98 3.33 -24.52
N ILE A 406 -3.91 3.95 -23.35
CA ILE A 406 -4.91 3.83 -22.29
C ILE A 406 -5.45 5.21 -21.93
N GLY A 407 -6.70 5.29 -21.54
CA GLY A 407 -7.33 6.51 -21.06
C GLY A 407 -8.33 6.21 -19.96
N ASN A 408 -8.35 7.03 -18.92
CA ASN A 408 -9.26 6.91 -17.80
C ASN A 408 -9.85 8.27 -17.46
N ILE A 409 -11.11 8.28 -17.06
CA ILE A 409 -11.78 9.45 -16.53
C ILE A 409 -12.77 9.02 -15.46
N GLY A 410 -12.86 9.77 -14.36
CA GLY A 410 -13.80 9.44 -13.31
C GLY A 410 -13.88 10.50 -12.23
N THR A 411 -14.93 10.36 -11.41
CA THR A 411 -15.11 11.14 -10.20
C THR A 411 -14.93 10.27 -8.96
N SER A 412 -14.64 10.90 -7.84
CA SER A 412 -14.51 10.24 -6.55
C SER A 412 -14.69 11.25 -5.41
N GLN A 413 -14.89 10.75 -4.20
CA GLN A 413 -15.02 11.59 -3.00
C GLN A 413 -14.23 10.99 -1.84
N ARG A 414 -13.79 11.88 -0.94
CA ARG A 414 -13.38 11.54 0.42
C ARG A 414 -14.40 12.11 1.41
N ILE A 415 -14.90 11.28 2.30
CA ILE A 415 -15.69 11.70 3.44
C ILE A 415 -14.73 11.99 4.59
N PRO A 416 -14.89 13.12 5.33
CA PRO A 416 -14.05 13.44 6.47
C PRO A 416 -14.02 12.30 7.49
N SER A 417 -12.85 12.06 8.09
CA SER A 417 -12.67 11.10 9.17
C SER A 417 -13.32 11.58 10.46
N PHE A 418 -13.53 10.70 11.44
CA PHE A 418 -14.03 11.13 12.75
C PHE A 418 -13.04 12.06 13.46
N THR A 419 -11.74 11.91 13.22
CA THR A 419 -10.72 12.86 13.67
C THR A 419 -10.91 14.24 13.07
N ASP A 420 -11.12 14.34 11.76
CA ASP A 420 -11.38 15.62 11.11
C ASP A 420 -12.60 16.33 11.67
N LEU A 421 -13.64 15.57 12.02
CA LEU A 421 -14.91 16.14 12.47
C LEU A 421 -14.92 16.47 13.96
N TYR A 422 -14.38 15.60 14.82
CA TYR A 422 -14.72 15.62 16.24
C TYR A 422 -13.51 15.64 17.19
N LEU A 423 -12.28 15.58 16.70
CA LEU A 423 -11.09 15.59 17.56
C LEU A 423 -11.11 16.82 18.50
N ASN A 424 -10.93 16.58 19.79
CA ASN A 424 -10.72 17.62 20.78
C ASN A 424 -9.46 17.34 21.60
N GLN A 425 -8.34 17.83 21.09
CA GLN A 425 -7.00 17.66 21.67
C GLN A 425 -6.36 19.03 21.93
N ARG A 426 -7.10 19.89 22.68
CA ARG A 426 -6.59 21.22 23.05
C ARG A 426 -5.33 21.12 23.93
N PRO A 427 -4.34 22.04 23.77
CA PRO A 427 -4.31 23.20 22.87
C PRO A 427 -3.82 22.89 21.44
N GLY A 428 -3.57 21.62 21.09
CA GLY A 428 -2.89 21.25 19.84
C GLY A 428 -3.80 21.22 18.62
N ASN A 429 -4.90 20.46 18.65
CA ASN A 429 -5.75 20.19 17.49
C ASN A 429 -7.25 20.19 17.85
N ILE A 430 -8.08 20.65 16.90
CA ILE A 430 -9.55 20.66 17.03
C ILE A 430 -10.18 20.28 15.70
N GLY A 431 -11.11 19.32 15.72
CA GLY A 431 -11.94 18.95 14.57
C GLY A 431 -13.00 20.01 14.24
N ASN A 432 -13.61 19.86 13.07
CA ASN A 432 -14.68 20.72 12.58
C ASN A 432 -15.88 19.88 12.09
N PRO A 433 -16.99 19.82 12.83
CA PRO A 433 -18.15 19.01 12.43
C PRO A 433 -18.89 19.54 11.18
N ASN A 434 -18.54 20.73 10.69
CA ASN A 434 -19.18 21.35 9.52
C ASN A 434 -18.40 21.13 8.22
N LEU A 435 -17.42 20.22 8.21
CA LEU A 435 -16.67 19.91 7.00
C LEU A 435 -17.56 19.34 5.90
N GLU A 436 -17.32 19.83 4.69
CA GLU A 436 -17.84 19.22 3.47
C GLU A 436 -16.90 18.10 2.97
N THR A 437 -17.44 17.21 2.14
CA THR A 437 -16.64 16.16 1.47
C THR A 437 -15.67 16.76 0.45
N GLU A 438 -14.49 16.15 0.32
CA GLU A 438 -13.64 16.42 -0.84
C GLU A 438 -14.23 15.76 -2.09
N ASN A 439 -14.28 16.49 -3.18
CA ASN A 439 -14.82 16.02 -4.44
C ASN A 439 -13.72 16.09 -5.51
N ALA A 440 -13.42 14.97 -6.13
CA ALA A 440 -12.39 14.87 -7.13
C ALA A 440 -12.93 14.49 -8.51
N PHE A 441 -12.31 15.10 -9.51
CA PHE A 441 -12.35 14.69 -10.90
C PHE A 441 -10.92 14.38 -11.34
N GLN A 442 -10.72 13.28 -12.04
CA GLN A 442 -9.42 12.91 -12.60
C GLN A 442 -9.59 12.40 -14.02
N SER A 443 -8.64 12.78 -14.88
CA SER A 443 -8.44 12.22 -16.21
C SER A 443 -6.99 11.76 -16.37
N GLU A 444 -6.78 10.70 -17.12
CA GLU A 444 -5.46 10.11 -17.37
C GLU A 444 -5.37 9.66 -18.83
N ILE A 445 -4.20 9.86 -19.44
CA ILE A 445 -3.80 9.25 -20.70
C ILE A 445 -2.44 8.55 -20.51
N GLY A 446 -2.26 7.39 -21.11
CA GLY A 446 -1.02 6.65 -20.98
C GLY A 446 -0.72 5.74 -22.16
N PHE A 447 0.50 5.24 -22.15
CA PHE A 447 1.03 4.31 -23.14
C PHE A 447 1.58 3.08 -22.44
N LYS A 448 1.31 1.91 -23.02
CA LYS A 448 1.90 0.63 -22.62
C LYS A 448 2.61 0.02 -23.81
N TYR A 449 3.87 -0.34 -23.63
CA TYR A 449 4.62 -1.13 -24.58
C TYR A 449 5.14 -2.38 -23.90
N ILE A 450 4.74 -3.54 -24.39
CA ILE A 450 5.12 -4.85 -23.84
C ILE A 450 5.63 -5.70 -25.00
N LYS A 451 6.92 -5.98 -25.02
CA LYS A 451 7.50 -6.83 -26.05
C LYS A 451 8.63 -7.67 -25.48
N ARG A 452 8.46 -9.00 -25.46
CA ARG A 452 9.47 -9.94 -24.98
C ARG A 452 10.01 -9.56 -23.59
N ASN A 453 11.23 -9.07 -23.55
CA ASN A 453 12.01 -8.80 -22.34
C ASN A 453 11.88 -7.35 -21.86
N PHE A 454 11.17 -6.51 -22.58
CA PHE A 454 11.07 -5.08 -22.29
C PHE A 454 9.62 -4.65 -22.14
N ASN A 455 9.33 -4.02 -21.00
CA ASN A 455 8.04 -3.40 -20.68
C ASN A 455 8.28 -1.93 -20.39
N PHE A 456 7.49 -1.07 -21.02
CA PHE A 456 7.50 0.36 -20.79
C PHE A 456 6.07 0.87 -20.57
N ASN A 457 5.88 1.70 -19.57
CA ASN A 457 4.63 2.39 -19.29
C ASN A 457 4.93 3.87 -19.04
N ALA A 458 4.13 4.74 -19.63
CA ALA A 458 4.15 6.17 -19.37
C ALA A 458 2.71 6.65 -19.24
N ASN A 459 2.44 7.51 -18.28
CA ASN A 459 1.12 8.14 -18.16
C ASN A 459 1.25 9.57 -17.63
N TYR A 460 0.32 10.40 -18.06
CA TYR A 460 0.05 11.73 -17.54
C TYR A 460 -1.37 11.77 -17.03
N PHE A 461 -1.58 12.40 -15.87
CA PHE A 461 -2.91 12.64 -15.33
C PHE A 461 -3.07 14.09 -14.85
N TYR A 462 -4.31 14.55 -14.91
CA TYR A 462 -4.78 15.76 -14.25
C TYR A 462 -5.85 15.41 -13.24
N ARG A 463 -5.71 15.91 -12.02
CA ARG A 463 -6.68 15.73 -10.94
C ARG A 463 -7.04 17.07 -10.32
N LYS A 464 -8.34 17.33 -10.18
CA LYS A 464 -8.88 18.49 -9.46
C LYS A 464 -9.66 17.99 -8.25
N ILE A 465 -9.28 18.46 -7.06
CA ILE A 465 -10.00 18.20 -5.80
C ILE A 465 -10.62 19.54 -5.37
N LYS A 466 -11.93 19.53 -5.13
CA LYS A 466 -12.65 20.66 -4.50
C LYS A 466 -12.81 20.35 -3.02
N ASN A 467 -12.84 21.43 -2.21
CA ASN A 467 -13.02 21.35 -0.75
C ASN A 467 -11.95 20.49 -0.08
N PHE A 468 -10.69 20.58 -0.56
CA PHE A 468 -9.56 19.86 0.03
C PHE A 468 -9.48 20.15 1.53
N ILE A 469 -9.38 19.11 2.35
CA ILE A 469 -9.36 19.21 3.81
C ILE A 469 -7.90 19.26 4.28
N ASP A 470 -7.57 20.33 5.03
CA ASP A 470 -6.27 20.46 5.69
C ASP A 470 -6.44 20.98 7.13
N TRP A 471 -5.47 20.72 7.96
CA TRP A 471 -5.37 21.23 9.32
C TRP A 471 -4.57 22.53 9.31
N THR A 472 -5.22 23.64 9.63
CA THR A 472 -4.68 24.98 9.46
C THR A 472 -4.79 25.80 10.75
N ARG A 473 -3.94 26.82 10.90
CA ARG A 473 -4.00 27.83 11.94
C ARG A 473 -3.38 29.15 11.47
N ASN A 474 -3.74 30.26 12.10
CA ASN A 474 -3.21 31.57 11.76
C ASN A 474 -1.98 31.96 12.59
N VAL A 475 -1.97 31.60 13.87
CA VAL A 475 -0.84 31.89 14.78
C VAL A 475 -0.44 30.63 15.54
N THR A 476 0.82 30.60 16.01
CA THR A 476 1.39 29.42 16.68
C THR A 476 0.75 29.07 18.02
N THR A 477 0.04 30.02 18.63
CA THR A 477 -0.67 29.84 19.90
C THR A 477 -2.08 29.26 19.75
N GLU A 478 -2.61 29.24 18.52
CA GLU A 478 -3.90 28.62 18.22
C GLU A 478 -3.74 27.12 17.95
N PRO A 479 -4.77 26.32 18.28
CA PRO A 479 -4.81 24.94 17.82
C PRO A 479 -4.91 24.87 16.30
N TYR A 480 -4.37 23.82 15.70
CA TYR A 480 -4.74 23.48 14.33
C TYR A 480 -6.21 23.07 14.28
N GLN A 481 -6.95 23.58 13.31
CA GLN A 481 -8.32 23.19 13.04
C GLN A 481 -8.43 22.59 11.65
N SER A 482 -9.21 21.52 11.52
CA SER A 482 -9.55 20.94 10.22
C SER A 482 -10.50 21.87 9.46
N ASN A 483 -10.18 22.18 8.22
CA ASN A 483 -10.95 23.08 7.37
C ASN A 483 -10.97 22.58 5.92
N ASN A 484 -12.04 22.91 5.18
CA ASN A 484 -12.02 22.86 3.72
C ASN A 484 -11.14 24.02 3.24
N TYR A 485 -9.84 23.74 3.08
CA TYR A 485 -8.79 24.74 2.88
C TYR A 485 -8.90 25.44 1.53
N GLY A 486 -9.36 24.74 0.48
CA GLY A 486 -9.50 25.29 -0.87
C GLY A 486 -9.61 24.19 -1.91
N ASN A 487 -9.22 24.51 -3.13
CA ASN A 487 -9.17 23.57 -4.24
C ASN A 487 -7.71 23.19 -4.53
N LEU A 488 -7.47 21.93 -4.88
CA LEU A 488 -6.14 21.42 -5.24
C LEU A 488 -6.17 20.85 -6.65
N ASN A 489 -5.38 21.42 -7.56
CA ASN A 489 -5.07 20.83 -8.85
C ASN A 489 -3.74 20.08 -8.77
N THR A 490 -3.69 18.89 -9.34
CA THR A 490 -2.47 18.09 -9.41
C THR A 490 -2.25 17.64 -10.85
N ASN A 491 -1.08 17.97 -11.40
CA ASN A 491 -0.56 17.39 -12.64
C ASN A 491 0.45 16.31 -12.28
N GLY A 492 0.34 15.14 -12.86
CA GLY A 492 1.26 14.05 -12.55
C GLY A 492 1.74 13.34 -13.81
N PHE A 493 3.02 13.00 -13.79
CA PHE A 493 3.66 12.22 -14.84
C PHE A 493 4.39 11.03 -14.24
N ASN A 494 4.15 9.84 -14.80
CA ASN A 494 4.77 8.61 -14.34
C ASN A 494 5.39 7.86 -15.51
N LEU A 495 6.63 7.42 -15.31
CA LEU A 495 7.36 6.53 -16.22
C LEU A 495 7.73 5.26 -15.48
N ARG A 496 7.69 4.14 -16.19
CA ARG A 496 8.21 2.88 -15.69
C ARG A 496 8.73 2.03 -16.83
N THR A 497 9.90 1.45 -16.61
CA THR A 497 10.50 0.47 -17.51
C THR A 497 10.97 -0.75 -16.74
N ASN A 498 10.81 -1.93 -17.33
CA ASN A 498 11.36 -3.18 -16.84
C ASN A 498 12.07 -3.89 -17.99
N TYR A 499 13.27 -4.36 -17.72
CA TYR A 499 14.06 -5.15 -18.65
C TYR A 499 14.48 -6.46 -17.99
N ASN A 500 14.16 -7.58 -18.64
CA ASN A 500 14.47 -8.92 -18.17
C ASN A 500 15.43 -9.57 -19.17
N ALA A 501 16.64 -9.95 -18.73
CA ALA A 501 17.63 -10.60 -19.57
C ALA A 501 17.98 -11.98 -19.04
N ASN A 502 17.95 -12.98 -19.90
CA ASN A 502 18.62 -14.26 -19.66
C ASN A 502 20.07 -14.10 -20.12
N LEU A 503 21.01 -13.96 -19.17
CA LEU A 503 22.43 -13.86 -19.47
C LEU A 503 23.02 -15.22 -19.87
N SER A 504 22.45 -16.29 -19.31
CA SER A 504 22.73 -17.69 -19.66
C SER A 504 21.53 -18.56 -19.26
N SER A 505 21.62 -19.89 -19.50
CA SER A 505 20.61 -20.84 -19.02
C SER A 505 20.40 -20.83 -17.50
N GLU A 506 21.42 -20.39 -16.74
CA GLU A 506 21.42 -20.38 -15.28
C GLU A 506 21.44 -18.97 -14.68
N SER A 507 21.59 -17.92 -15.48
CA SER A 507 21.76 -16.54 -15.01
C SER A 507 20.69 -15.62 -15.60
N LYS A 508 20.04 -14.83 -14.73
CA LYS A 508 19.03 -13.83 -15.11
C LYS A 508 19.37 -12.48 -14.50
N LEU A 509 19.05 -11.43 -15.24
CA LEU A 509 19.16 -10.04 -14.77
C LEU A 509 17.82 -9.36 -15.02
N ASN A 510 17.23 -8.78 -13.96
CA ASN A 510 16.03 -7.98 -14.05
C ASN A 510 16.36 -6.54 -13.60
N ILE A 511 16.02 -5.56 -14.41
CA ILE A 511 16.20 -4.14 -14.11
C ILE A 511 14.85 -3.48 -14.18
N SER A 512 14.46 -2.81 -13.09
CA SER A 512 13.28 -1.96 -13.04
C SER A 512 13.71 -0.53 -12.70
N LEU A 513 13.22 0.43 -13.48
CA LEU A 513 13.40 1.85 -13.22
C LEU A 513 12.05 2.54 -13.35
N ALA A 514 11.72 3.37 -12.39
CA ALA A 514 10.50 4.17 -12.44
C ALA A 514 10.75 5.59 -11.92
N TYR A 515 10.00 6.55 -12.47
CA TYR A 515 10.03 7.95 -12.12
C TYR A 515 8.61 8.50 -12.02
N SER A 516 8.34 9.28 -10.98
CA SER A 516 7.12 10.07 -10.81
C SER A 516 7.48 11.54 -10.60
N TYR A 517 6.71 12.40 -11.24
CA TYR A 517 6.71 13.84 -11.02
C TYR A 517 5.30 14.32 -10.73
N LEU A 518 5.14 15.18 -9.73
CA LEU A 518 3.86 15.75 -9.33
C LEU A 518 4.02 17.25 -9.15
N ASP A 519 3.08 18.00 -9.72
CA ASP A 519 2.98 19.44 -9.61
C ASP A 519 1.64 19.81 -8.97
N PHE A 520 1.68 20.64 -7.95
CA PHE A 520 0.54 20.99 -7.10
C PHE A 520 0.23 22.47 -7.19
N GLU A 521 -1.02 22.80 -7.48
CA GLU A 521 -1.53 24.16 -7.50
C GLU A 521 -2.75 24.29 -6.60
N PHE A 522 -2.62 25.07 -5.54
CA PHE A 522 -3.75 25.42 -4.68
C PHE A 522 -4.46 26.65 -5.20
N GLN A 523 -5.81 26.59 -5.23
CA GLN A 523 -6.69 27.66 -5.69
C GLN A 523 -7.78 27.92 -4.66
N ASP A 524 -8.30 29.15 -4.64
CA ASP A 524 -9.41 29.55 -3.76
C ASP A 524 -9.16 29.19 -2.28
N VAL A 525 -7.91 29.28 -1.84
CA VAL A 525 -7.52 28.92 -0.47
C VAL A 525 -8.00 29.95 0.54
N ILE A 526 -8.44 29.48 1.70
CA ILE A 526 -8.67 30.37 2.85
C ILE A 526 -7.33 30.98 3.28
N PRO A 527 -7.28 32.28 3.64
CA PRO A 527 -6.06 32.92 4.12
C PRO A 527 -5.64 32.32 5.47
N VAL A 528 -4.57 31.52 5.49
CA VAL A 528 -3.98 30.93 6.69
C VAL A 528 -2.45 31.01 6.62
N VAL A 529 -1.80 31.01 7.79
CA VAL A 529 -0.34 31.12 7.86
C VAL A 529 0.32 29.75 7.87
N TYR A 530 -0.32 28.76 8.50
CA TYR A 530 0.24 27.42 8.67
C TYR A 530 -0.76 26.35 8.22
N SER A 531 -0.27 25.36 7.48
CA SER A 531 -0.97 24.18 7.00
C SER A 531 -0.13 22.94 7.31
N LYS A 532 -0.76 21.78 7.56
CA LYS A 532 -0.05 20.53 7.89
C LYS A 532 0.25 19.66 6.68
N TYR A 533 -0.69 19.54 5.75
CA TYR A 533 -0.59 18.54 4.68
C TYR A 533 -0.19 19.11 3.34
N SER A 534 -0.64 20.30 3.01
CA SER A 534 -0.40 20.93 1.71
C SER A 534 1.09 21.11 1.37
N VAL A 535 1.93 21.26 2.39
CA VAL A 535 3.38 21.53 2.23
C VAL A 535 4.25 20.27 2.19
N SER A 536 3.69 19.08 2.41
CA SER A 536 4.46 17.85 2.60
C SER A 536 4.37 16.85 1.45
N SER A 537 3.80 17.24 0.31
CA SER A 537 3.60 16.36 -0.85
C SER A 537 4.92 15.95 -1.51
N LEU A 538 4.94 14.71 -2.04
CA LEU A 538 6.07 14.19 -2.80
C LEU A 538 6.05 14.78 -4.21
N GLU A 539 7.09 15.49 -4.61
CA GLU A 539 7.20 16.15 -5.92
C GLU A 539 7.93 15.25 -6.93
N HIS A 540 9.10 14.72 -6.55
CA HIS A 540 9.87 13.81 -7.39
C HIS A 540 10.15 12.51 -6.66
N GLN A 541 9.97 11.39 -7.35
CA GLN A 541 10.35 10.06 -6.87
C GLN A 541 11.02 9.25 -7.98
N ILE A 542 12.15 8.61 -7.66
CA ILE A 542 12.78 7.59 -8.51
C ILE A 542 12.88 6.31 -7.70
N THR A 543 12.49 5.20 -8.28
CA THR A 543 12.76 3.86 -7.74
C THR A 543 13.48 3.04 -8.79
N ASN A 544 14.53 2.35 -8.37
CA ASN A 544 15.30 1.44 -9.23
C ASN A 544 15.57 0.15 -8.48
N THR A 545 15.46 -0.98 -9.17
CA THR A 545 15.95 -2.28 -8.68
C THR A 545 16.75 -2.97 -9.75
N ILE A 546 17.89 -3.52 -9.36
CA ILE A 546 18.74 -4.41 -10.17
C ILE A 546 18.80 -5.73 -9.44
N ASP A 547 18.20 -6.75 -10.02
CA ASP A 547 18.08 -8.10 -9.48
C ASP A 547 18.85 -9.09 -10.36
N PHE A 548 19.93 -9.63 -9.83
CA PHE A 548 20.75 -10.65 -10.46
C PHE A 548 20.50 -11.99 -9.78
N GLN A 549 20.25 -13.01 -10.59
CA GLN A 549 20.10 -14.38 -10.16
C GLN A 549 21.05 -15.29 -10.92
N HIS A 550 21.81 -16.12 -10.22
CA HIS A 550 22.60 -17.20 -10.78
C HIS A 550 22.34 -18.49 -10.00
N LYS A 551 21.70 -19.47 -10.64
CA LYS A 551 21.25 -20.71 -9.96
C LYS A 551 20.44 -20.39 -8.71
N ASN A 552 20.96 -20.78 -7.54
CA ASN A 552 20.34 -20.59 -6.24
C ASN A 552 20.84 -19.33 -5.50
N PHE A 553 21.69 -18.52 -6.15
CA PHE A 553 22.18 -17.25 -5.62
C PHE A 553 21.35 -16.10 -6.17
N THR A 554 20.98 -15.15 -5.33
CA THR A 554 20.35 -13.90 -5.76
C THR A 554 21.03 -12.70 -5.10
N ALA A 555 21.15 -11.61 -5.85
CA ALA A 555 21.63 -10.32 -5.37
C ALA A 555 20.70 -9.23 -5.89
N LEU A 556 20.13 -8.44 -5.00
CA LEU A 556 19.26 -7.31 -5.35
C LEU A 556 19.85 -6.02 -4.79
N PHE A 557 19.97 -5.02 -5.65
CA PHE A 557 20.27 -3.65 -5.27
C PHE A 557 19.05 -2.78 -5.57
N ALA A 558 18.58 -2.04 -4.58
CA ALA A 558 17.44 -1.15 -4.69
C ALA A 558 17.84 0.29 -4.34
N THR A 559 17.38 1.25 -5.14
CA THR A 559 17.61 2.67 -4.93
C THR A 559 16.27 3.41 -4.90
N ARG A 560 16.14 4.32 -3.95
CA ARG A 560 14.98 5.23 -3.82
C ARG A 560 15.50 6.66 -3.72
N PHE A 561 14.99 7.52 -4.59
CA PHE A 561 15.13 8.97 -4.49
C PHE A 561 13.78 9.58 -4.17
N SER A 562 13.76 10.54 -3.27
CA SER A 562 12.56 11.30 -2.94
C SER A 562 12.90 12.77 -2.74
N GLN A 563 12.07 13.63 -3.32
CA GLN A 563 12.06 15.07 -3.11
C GLN A 563 10.62 15.48 -2.84
N ARG A 564 10.42 16.18 -1.73
CA ARG A 564 9.12 16.76 -1.36
C ARG A 564 9.09 18.23 -1.74
N VAL A 565 7.89 18.80 -1.82
CA VAL A 565 7.70 20.25 -2.04
C VAL A 565 8.49 21.05 -1.00
N THR A 566 8.56 20.55 0.24
CA THR A 566 9.39 21.15 1.29
C THR A 566 10.37 20.13 1.86
N GLY A 567 11.55 20.61 2.24
CA GLY A 567 12.60 19.77 2.83
C GLY A 567 13.67 19.30 1.84
N PRO A 568 14.74 18.65 2.35
CA PRO A 568 15.83 18.18 1.51
C PRO A 568 15.43 16.92 0.72
N SER A 569 15.97 16.78 -0.49
CA SER A 569 15.93 15.52 -1.23
C SER A 569 16.93 14.51 -0.66
N TYR A 570 16.64 13.23 -0.83
CA TYR A 570 17.53 12.17 -0.35
C TYR A 570 17.54 10.95 -1.27
N TRP A 571 18.65 10.19 -1.19
CA TRP A 571 18.84 8.89 -1.83
C TRP A 571 19.03 7.84 -0.74
N VAL A 572 18.24 6.77 -0.79
CA VAL A 572 18.41 5.59 0.06
C VAL A 572 18.68 4.39 -0.81
N ASN A 573 19.70 3.62 -0.43
CA ASN A 573 20.13 2.45 -1.19
C ASN A 573 20.16 1.24 -0.26
N ASP A 574 19.54 0.17 -0.73
CA ASP A 574 19.38 -1.08 0.01
C ASP A 574 19.95 -2.23 -0.82
N PHE A 575 20.49 -3.22 -0.13
CA PHE A 575 21.08 -4.39 -0.77
C PHE A 575 20.66 -5.67 -0.04
N ARG A 576 20.28 -6.69 -0.79
CA ARG A 576 20.08 -8.06 -0.28
C ARG A 576 20.85 -9.05 -1.11
N VAL A 577 21.55 -9.96 -0.43
CA VAL A 577 22.11 -11.17 -1.04
C VAL A 577 21.50 -12.37 -0.38
N SER A 578 21.15 -13.38 -1.17
CA SER A 578 20.68 -14.65 -0.62
C SER A 578 21.21 -15.86 -1.38
N GLN A 579 21.42 -16.96 -0.66
CA GLN A 579 21.84 -18.25 -1.17
C GLN A 579 20.87 -19.33 -0.67
N SER A 580 20.22 -20.02 -1.61
CA SER A 580 19.40 -21.18 -1.28
C SER A 580 20.24 -22.46 -1.33
N ILE A 581 20.15 -23.28 -0.28
CA ILE A 581 20.82 -24.57 -0.13
C ILE A 581 19.76 -25.59 0.28
N LYS A 582 19.29 -26.39 -0.68
CA LYS A 582 18.17 -27.33 -0.46
C LYS A 582 16.92 -26.57 0.03
N LYS A 583 16.49 -26.85 1.27
CA LYS A 583 15.31 -26.24 1.92
C LYS A 583 15.62 -24.97 2.71
N PHE A 584 16.88 -24.59 2.81
CA PHE A 584 17.31 -23.39 3.53
C PHE A 584 17.66 -22.27 2.56
N THR A 585 17.36 -21.05 2.95
CA THR A 585 17.86 -19.83 2.31
C THR A 585 18.50 -18.97 3.38
N VAL A 586 19.79 -18.70 3.24
CA VAL A 586 20.52 -17.73 4.06
C VAL A 586 20.52 -16.41 3.32
N TYR A 587 20.25 -15.31 4.02
CA TYR A 587 20.27 -13.98 3.41
C TYR A 587 20.90 -12.92 4.32
N VAL A 588 21.49 -11.93 3.68
CA VAL A 588 22.05 -10.73 4.32
C VAL A 588 21.39 -9.51 3.72
N ASP A 589 20.89 -8.63 4.57
CA ASP A 589 20.37 -7.32 4.21
C ASP A 589 21.32 -6.23 4.67
N ALA A 590 21.53 -5.24 3.82
CA ALA A 590 22.16 -3.97 4.16
C ALA A 590 21.20 -2.85 3.71
N GLN A 591 20.45 -2.30 4.64
CA GLN A 591 19.53 -1.19 4.38
C GLN A 591 20.23 0.13 4.62
N ASN A 592 19.90 1.15 3.81
CA ASN A 592 20.53 2.47 3.85
C ASN A 592 22.06 2.40 3.86
N ILE A 593 22.65 1.63 2.94
CA ILE A 593 24.08 1.26 2.95
C ILE A 593 25.05 2.47 2.96
N PHE A 594 24.60 3.62 2.44
CA PHE A 594 25.39 4.86 2.41
C PHE A 594 25.16 5.76 3.62
N ASN A 595 24.37 5.29 4.61
CA ASN A 595 24.09 6.00 5.85
C ASN A 595 23.51 7.40 5.65
N THR A 596 22.55 7.51 4.72
CA THR A 596 21.85 8.77 4.45
C THR A 596 20.92 9.11 5.61
N THR A 597 20.98 10.34 6.12
CA THR A 597 19.97 10.87 7.03
C THR A 597 18.76 11.33 6.22
N TYR A 598 17.58 10.80 6.52
CA TYR A 598 16.37 11.13 5.77
C TYR A 598 15.11 11.10 6.63
N TYR A 599 14.09 11.82 6.17
CA TYR A 599 12.82 12.02 6.86
C TYR A 599 11.67 11.79 5.88
N GLU A 600 10.68 11.01 6.27
CA GLU A 600 9.42 10.85 5.52
C GLU A 600 8.29 11.64 6.16
N VAL A 601 8.33 11.81 7.48
CA VAL A 601 7.36 12.58 8.27
C VAL A 601 8.08 13.51 9.24
N GLY A 602 7.80 14.81 9.15
CA GLY A 602 8.12 15.81 10.16
C GLY A 602 9.52 15.69 10.78
N ALA A 603 9.58 15.57 12.08
CA ALA A 603 10.82 15.50 12.88
C ALA A 603 11.31 14.05 13.15
N VAL A 604 10.82 13.05 12.41
CA VAL A 604 11.19 11.64 12.60
C VAL A 604 12.31 11.23 11.65
N PRO A 605 13.59 11.24 12.08
CA PRO A 605 14.66 10.66 11.28
C PRO A 605 14.46 9.14 11.20
N LEU A 606 14.58 8.59 10.01
CA LEU A 606 14.49 7.15 9.78
C LEU A 606 15.84 6.46 10.00
N PRO A 607 15.89 5.11 10.13
CA PRO A 607 17.11 4.40 10.52
C PRO A 607 18.32 4.75 9.65
N SER A 608 19.45 4.93 10.33
CA SER A 608 20.78 4.90 9.75
C SER A 608 21.04 3.54 9.07
N ARG A 609 22.22 3.29 8.59
CA ARG A 609 22.62 2.01 8.00
C ARG A 609 22.28 0.86 8.94
N TRP A 610 21.59 -0.17 8.41
CA TRP A 610 21.17 -1.34 9.18
C TRP A 610 21.56 -2.63 8.47
N PHE A 611 22.24 -3.53 9.16
CA PHE A 611 22.62 -4.84 8.64
C PHE A 611 21.81 -5.94 9.33
N SER A 612 21.43 -6.96 8.58
CA SER A 612 20.73 -8.12 9.14
C SER A 612 21.19 -9.40 8.47
N LEU A 613 21.25 -10.45 9.25
CA LEU A 613 21.43 -11.83 8.79
C LEU A 613 20.17 -12.62 9.11
N GLY A 614 19.69 -13.38 8.14
CA GLY A 614 18.53 -14.23 8.34
C GLY A 614 18.66 -15.59 7.69
N VAL A 615 17.86 -16.54 8.22
CA VAL A 615 17.76 -17.90 7.72
C VAL A 615 16.29 -18.25 7.57
N LYS A 616 15.92 -18.73 6.38
CA LYS A 616 14.58 -19.19 6.03
C LYS A 616 14.62 -20.68 5.70
N PHE A 617 13.75 -21.45 6.32
CA PHE A 617 13.53 -22.86 6.04
C PHE A 617 12.13 -23.06 5.49
N VAL A 618 12.00 -23.75 4.35
CA VAL A 618 10.72 -24.01 3.68
C VAL A 618 10.70 -25.46 3.18
N THR A 619 9.58 -26.15 3.40
CA THR A 619 9.40 -27.55 2.95
C THR A 619 8.42 -27.72 1.79
N PHE A 620 7.71 -26.66 1.37
CA PHE A 620 6.70 -26.67 0.29
C PHE A 620 7.09 -25.83 -0.92
#